data_bd89de943b46faa1224fabda19278189
#
_entry.id   bd89de943b46faa1224fabda19278189
#
_cell.length_a   1.000
_cell.length_b   1.000
_cell.length_c   1.000
_cell.angle_alpha   90.00
_cell.angle_beta   90.00
_cell.angle_gamma   90.00
#
_symmetry.space_group_name_H-M   'P 1'
#
loop_
_entity.id
_entity.type
_entity.pdbx_description
1 polymer ?
#
loop_
_entity_poly.entity_id
_entity_poly.type
_entity_poly.pdbx_seq_one_letter_code
_entity_poly.pdbx_strand_id
1 'polypeptide(L)'
;MDSIEYYNKYAAKVYEDTVDIDMSELMDEFLEQLEEGATILDMGCGSGRDSLVMYDLGYDVTPLDASEEMCKLAEIHSGLEVLQMTYDEMVFEDVFDGIWASASLLHVPKDEMPEILGRIHDALCENGVFYMSVKKGDFEGFRGERYFCDYTRESLKAMVNRTGLFDILKVWENDDMRSGQADTVWVNLLARKRQ
;
A
#
# COMPACT_ATOMS: atom_id res chain seq x y z
N MET A 1 15.99 7.36 -13.05
CA MET A 1 14.58 7.14 -13.44
C MET A 1 13.78 7.19 -12.15
N ASP A 2 12.73 7.92 -12.11
CA ASP A 2 11.76 7.95 -11.03
C ASP A 2 11.00 6.60 -10.99
N SER A 3 10.50 6.17 -9.84
CA SER A 3 9.74 4.93 -9.72
C SER A 3 8.48 4.94 -10.60
N ILE A 4 7.80 6.07 -10.76
CA ILE A 4 6.62 6.24 -11.62
C ILE A 4 6.99 5.98 -13.09
N GLU A 5 8.11 6.54 -13.58
CA GLU A 5 8.61 6.28 -14.94
C GLU A 5 8.91 4.79 -15.17
N TYR A 6 9.44 4.10 -14.15
CA TYR A 6 9.66 2.65 -14.22
C TYR A 6 8.35 1.90 -14.40
N TYR A 7 7.33 2.20 -13.58
CA TYR A 7 6.03 1.54 -13.65
C TYR A 7 5.30 1.85 -14.96
N ASN A 8 5.38 3.07 -15.49
CA ASN A 8 4.89 3.39 -16.81
C ASN A 8 5.59 2.57 -17.92
N LYS A 9 6.91 2.45 -17.86
CA LYS A 9 7.70 1.75 -18.89
C LYS A 9 7.49 0.24 -18.87
N TYR A 10 7.31 -0.36 -17.70
CA TYR A 10 7.26 -1.82 -17.51
C TYR A 10 5.90 -2.31 -17.02
N ALA A 11 4.85 -1.53 -17.17
CA ALA A 11 3.52 -1.81 -16.64
C ALA A 11 3.00 -3.22 -16.98
N ALA A 12 3.08 -3.63 -18.24
CA ALA A 12 2.64 -4.96 -18.68
C ALA A 12 3.36 -6.10 -17.94
N LYS A 13 4.69 -5.97 -17.77
CA LYS A 13 5.47 -6.97 -17.04
C LYS A 13 5.13 -6.99 -15.56
N VAL A 14 4.98 -5.82 -14.93
CA VAL A 14 4.60 -5.71 -13.52
C VAL A 14 3.23 -6.33 -13.31
N TYR A 15 2.28 -6.06 -14.19
CA TYR A 15 0.95 -6.65 -14.16
C TYR A 15 1.02 -8.19 -14.21
N GLU A 16 1.71 -8.75 -15.21
CA GLU A 16 1.88 -10.21 -15.34
C GLU A 16 2.55 -10.85 -14.11
N ASP A 17 3.54 -10.15 -13.51
CA ASP A 17 4.28 -10.65 -12.35
C ASP A 17 3.46 -10.57 -11.04
N THR A 18 2.34 -9.83 -10.99
CA THR A 18 1.64 -9.52 -9.73
C THR A 18 0.15 -9.85 -9.70
N VAL A 19 -0.53 -9.93 -10.84
CA VAL A 19 -2.00 -10.02 -10.92
C VAL A 19 -2.57 -11.29 -10.28
N ASP A 20 -1.84 -12.40 -10.34
CA ASP A 20 -2.29 -13.72 -9.86
C ASP A 20 -1.75 -14.07 -8.44
N ILE A 21 -1.11 -13.13 -7.73
CA ILE A 21 -0.59 -13.40 -6.39
C ILE A 21 -1.76 -13.43 -5.39
N ASP A 22 -1.83 -14.50 -4.61
CA ASP A 22 -2.80 -14.59 -3.51
C ASP A 22 -2.34 -13.79 -2.29
N MET A 23 -3.12 -12.77 -1.92
CA MET A 23 -2.88 -11.90 -0.77
C MET A 23 -3.92 -12.10 0.34
N SER A 24 -4.76 -13.13 0.25
CA SER A 24 -5.91 -13.34 1.13
C SER A 24 -5.54 -13.33 2.61
N GLU A 25 -4.48 -14.05 3.02
CA GLU A 25 -4.05 -14.09 4.42
C GLU A 25 -3.69 -12.73 5.01
N LEU A 26 -3.04 -11.85 4.21
CA LEU A 26 -2.68 -10.52 4.65
C LEU A 26 -3.88 -9.57 4.61
N MET A 27 -4.74 -9.75 3.61
CA MET A 27 -5.96 -8.96 3.44
C MET A 27 -6.96 -9.26 4.55
N ASP A 28 -7.13 -10.51 4.95
CA ASP A 28 -8.01 -10.92 6.04
C ASP A 28 -7.66 -10.20 7.35
N GLU A 29 -6.37 -10.10 7.71
CA GLU A 29 -5.90 -9.36 8.89
C GLU A 29 -6.32 -7.87 8.88
N PHE A 30 -6.37 -7.25 7.71
CA PHE A 30 -6.81 -5.87 7.54
C PHE A 30 -8.35 -5.77 7.56
N LEU A 31 -9.03 -6.62 6.79
CA LEU A 31 -10.49 -6.59 6.65
C LEU A 31 -11.22 -6.95 7.95
N GLU A 32 -10.63 -7.79 8.82
CA GLU A 32 -11.16 -8.08 10.16
C GLU A 32 -11.29 -6.84 11.06
N GLN A 33 -10.64 -5.73 10.71
CA GLN A 33 -10.73 -4.47 11.45
C GLN A 33 -11.83 -3.54 10.96
N LEU A 34 -12.49 -3.89 9.85
CA LEU A 34 -13.47 -3.07 9.14
C LEU A 34 -14.87 -3.67 9.25
N GLU A 35 -15.88 -2.82 9.21
CA GLU A 35 -17.27 -3.23 9.07
C GLU A 35 -17.57 -3.65 7.62
N GLU A 36 -18.60 -4.47 7.42
CA GLU A 36 -19.07 -4.83 6.08
C GLU A 36 -19.45 -3.57 5.27
N GLY A 37 -18.99 -3.48 4.02
CA GLY A 37 -19.27 -2.36 3.15
C GLY A 37 -18.46 -1.08 3.46
N ALA A 38 -17.44 -1.17 4.33
CA ALA A 38 -16.57 -0.05 4.63
C ALA A 38 -15.90 0.53 3.37
N THR A 39 -15.57 1.83 3.43
CA THR A 39 -14.85 2.54 2.37
C THR A 39 -13.35 2.30 2.48
N ILE A 40 -12.70 1.84 1.39
CA ILE A 40 -11.29 1.49 1.36
C ILE A 40 -10.56 2.24 0.25
N LEU A 41 -9.44 2.88 0.58
CA LEU A 41 -8.45 3.34 -0.40
C LEU A 41 -7.41 2.24 -0.63
N ASP A 42 -7.28 1.74 -1.85
CA ASP A 42 -6.17 0.90 -2.29
C ASP A 42 -5.05 1.78 -2.83
N MET A 43 -4.09 2.09 -1.98
CA MET A 43 -3.06 3.11 -2.19
C MET A 43 -1.82 2.52 -2.87
N GLY A 44 -1.67 2.78 -4.17
CA GLY A 44 -0.70 2.14 -5.05
C GLY A 44 -1.22 0.79 -5.53
N CYS A 45 -2.42 0.78 -6.13
CA CYS A 45 -3.18 -0.42 -6.47
C CYS A 45 -2.50 -1.33 -7.52
N GLY A 46 -1.51 -0.81 -8.25
CA GLY A 46 -0.73 -1.57 -9.22
C GLY A 46 -1.62 -2.23 -10.28
N SER A 47 -1.71 -3.57 -10.27
CA SER A 47 -2.53 -4.34 -11.22
C SER A 47 -4.04 -4.26 -10.96
N GLY A 48 -4.48 -3.65 -9.85
CA GLY A 48 -5.89 -3.66 -9.44
C GLY A 48 -6.35 -4.99 -8.79
N ARG A 49 -5.43 -5.92 -8.55
CA ARG A 49 -5.68 -7.24 -7.97
C ARG A 49 -6.42 -7.13 -6.63
N ASP A 50 -5.85 -6.38 -5.69
CA ASP A 50 -6.40 -6.26 -4.33
C ASP A 50 -7.70 -5.47 -4.33
N SER A 51 -7.79 -4.43 -5.17
CA SER A 51 -9.01 -3.66 -5.37
C SER A 51 -10.18 -4.52 -5.82
N LEU A 52 -9.97 -5.41 -6.81
CA LEU A 52 -11.01 -6.32 -7.30
C LEU A 52 -11.47 -7.28 -6.21
N VAL A 53 -10.54 -7.88 -5.47
CA VAL A 53 -10.88 -8.82 -4.39
C VAL A 53 -11.69 -8.14 -3.30
N MET A 54 -11.28 -6.95 -2.84
CA MET A 54 -12.02 -6.20 -1.83
C MET A 54 -13.41 -5.77 -2.34
N TYR A 55 -13.51 -5.35 -3.59
CA TYR A 55 -14.79 -5.00 -4.22
C TYR A 55 -15.73 -6.21 -4.31
N ASP A 56 -15.24 -7.37 -4.73
CA ASP A 56 -16.03 -8.61 -4.81
C ASP A 56 -16.49 -9.10 -3.42
N LEU A 57 -15.75 -8.76 -2.37
CA LEU A 57 -16.15 -8.99 -0.97
C LEU A 57 -17.19 -7.98 -0.46
N GLY A 58 -17.56 -6.96 -1.25
CA GLY A 58 -18.63 -6.01 -0.95
C GLY A 58 -18.18 -4.71 -0.30
N TYR A 59 -16.88 -4.39 -0.31
CA TYR A 59 -16.35 -3.11 0.15
C TYR A 59 -16.48 -2.02 -0.92
N ASP A 60 -16.56 -0.75 -0.50
CA ASP A 60 -16.53 0.41 -1.39
C ASP A 60 -15.06 0.83 -1.62
N VAL A 61 -14.49 0.42 -2.76
CA VAL A 61 -13.05 0.52 -3.01
C VAL A 61 -12.73 1.65 -3.97
N THR A 62 -11.81 2.50 -3.57
CA THR A 62 -11.21 3.54 -4.42
C THR A 62 -9.75 3.15 -4.71
N PRO A 63 -9.44 2.64 -5.92
CA PRO A 63 -8.06 2.38 -6.32
C PRO A 63 -7.32 3.68 -6.65
N LEU A 64 -6.03 3.77 -6.27
CA LEU A 64 -5.17 4.90 -6.58
C LEU A 64 -3.78 4.41 -7.01
N ASP A 65 -3.24 4.92 -8.11
CA ASP A 65 -1.85 4.71 -8.52
C ASP A 65 -1.29 5.96 -9.22
N ALA A 66 0.00 6.19 -9.12
CA ALA A 66 0.66 7.33 -9.76
C ALA A 66 1.02 7.05 -11.23
N SER A 67 1.14 5.79 -11.64
CA SER A 67 1.49 5.38 -13.00
C SER A 67 0.25 5.34 -13.90
N GLU A 68 0.23 6.16 -14.94
CA GLU A 68 -0.85 6.18 -15.94
C GLU A 68 -1.09 4.79 -16.57
N GLU A 69 -0.01 4.07 -16.90
CA GLU A 69 -0.11 2.76 -17.53
C GLU A 69 -0.59 1.67 -16.54
N MET A 70 -0.23 1.77 -15.24
CA MET A 70 -0.78 0.88 -14.22
C MET A 70 -2.26 1.17 -13.99
N CYS A 71 -2.68 2.44 -13.94
CA CYS A 71 -4.10 2.82 -13.82
C CYS A 71 -4.94 2.18 -14.94
N LYS A 72 -4.50 2.28 -16.20
CA LYS A 72 -5.19 1.66 -17.35
C LYS A 72 -5.35 0.14 -17.21
N LEU A 73 -4.30 -0.54 -16.77
CA LEU A 73 -4.33 -1.99 -16.57
C LEU A 73 -5.23 -2.37 -15.39
N ALA A 74 -5.16 -1.62 -14.29
CA ALA A 74 -6.01 -1.82 -13.12
C ALA A 74 -7.50 -1.61 -13.43
N GLU A 75 -7.84 -0.57 -14.20
CA GLU A 75 -9.22 -0.33 -14.68
C GLU A 75 -9.74 -1.49 -15.53
N ILE A 76 -8.92 -2.01 -16.46
CA ILE A 76 -9.29 -3.15 -17.28
C ILE A 76 -9.51 -4.41 -16.44
N HIS A 77 -8.65 -4.63 -15.44
CA HIS A 77 -8.71 -5.82 -14.59
C HIS A 77 -9.86 -5.78 -13.60
N SER A 78 -9.99 -4.67 -12.86
CA SER A 78 -10.96 -4.55 -11.77
C SER A 78 -12.34 -4.07 -12.20
N GLY A 79 -12.42 -3.35 -13.33
CA GLY A 79 -13.65 -2.67 -13.75
C GLY A 79 -13.97 -1.41 -12.91
N LEU A 80 -13.09 -1.01 -12.00
CA LEU A 80 -13.23 0.17 -11.16
C LEU A 80 -12.52 1.37 -11.81
N GLU A 81 -13.03 2.58 -11.58
CA GLU A 81 -12.32 3.82 -11.92
C GLU A 81 -11.10 3.98 -11.01
N VAL A 82 -9.92 4.20 -11.58
CA VAL A 82 -8.66 4.36 -10.84
C VAL A 82 -8.24 5.83 -10.78
N LEU A 83 -7.99 6.35 -9.60
CA LEU A 83 -7.47 7.69 -9.42
C LEU A 83 -5.99 7.73 -9.79
N GLN A 84 -5.64 8.42 -10.87
CA GLN A 84 -4.24 8.70 -11.18
C GLN A 84 -3.75 9.87 -10.34
N MET A 85 -2.98 9.57 -9.28
CA MET A 85 -2.53 10.56 -8.29
C MET A 85 -1.27 10.07 -7.58
N THR A 86 -0.34 10.97 -7.30
CA THR A 86 0.80 10.70 -6.40
C THR A 86 0.39 10.85 -4.92
N TYR A 87 1.17 10.29 -4.00
CA TYR A 87 0.81 10.33 -2.57
C TYR A 87 0.87 11.75 -1.98
N ASP A 88 1.72 12.62 -2.51
CA ASP A 88 1.84 14.02 -2.10
C ASP A 88 0.72 14.91 -2.65
N GLU A 89 -0.05 14.44 -3.62
CA GLU A 89 -1.25 15.13 -4.12
C GLU A 89 -2.52 14.78 -3.35
N MET A 90 -2.49 13.78 -2.47
CA MET A 90 -3.66 13.37 -1.68
C MET A 90 -4.12 14.51 -0.75
N VAL A 91 -5.41 14.85 -0.85
CA VAL A 91 -6.07 15.89 -0.05
C VAL A 91 -7.40 15.40 0.54
N PHE A 92 -7.51 14.09 0.77
CA PHE A 92 -8.69 13.49 1.39
C PHE A 92 -8.75 13.85 2.88
N GLU A 93 -9.96 14.09 3.39
CA GLU A 93 -10.22 14.39 4.80
C GLU A 93 -11.39 13.52 5.29
N ASP A 94 -11.13 12.60 6.23
CA ASP A 94 -12.13 11.72 6.86
C ASP A 94 -13.04 10.99 5.85
N VAL A 95 -12.45 10.36 4.82
CA VAL A 95 -13.17 9.70 3.71
C VAL A 95 -13.18 8.18 3.86
N PHE A 96 -12.07 7.57 4.32
CA PHE A 96 -11.87 6.13 4.26
C PHE A 96 -11.89 5.50 5.65
N ASP A 97 -12.61 4.38 5.78
CA ASP A 97 -12.57 3.53 6.97
C ASP A 97 -11.28 2.71 7.02
N GLY A 98 -10.72 2.39 5.84
CA GLY A 98 -9.48 1.66 5.71
C GLY A 98 -8.59 2.18 4.58
N ILE A 99 -7.26 2.12 4.78
CA ILE A 99 -6.27 2.36 3.73
C ILE A 99 -5.35 1.15 3.63
N TRP A 100 -5.32 0.54 2.44
CA TRP A 100 -4.49 -0.60 2.09
C TRP A 100 -3.32 -0.14 1.23
N ALA A 101 -2.07 -0.23 1.73
CA ALA A 101 -0.86 0.17 1.03
C ALA A 101 0.12 -1.02 0.90
N SER A 102 -0.30 -2.03 0.15
CA SER A 102 0.47 -3.25 -0.06
C SER A 102 1.61 -3.03 -1.06
N ALA A 103 2.85 -3.18 -0.59
CA ALA A 103 4.06 -3.06 -1.41
C ALA A 103 4.15 -1.76 -2.24
N SER A 104 3.60 -0.66 -1.74
CA SER A 104 3.53 0.62 -2.44
C SER A 104 4.42 1.71 -1.81
N LEU A 105 4.34 1.92 -0.50
CA LEU A 105 5.11 2.95 0.22
C LEU A 105 6.62 2.68 0.30
N LEU A 106 7.07 1.52 -0.11
CA LEU A 106 8.50 1.15 -0.13
C LEU A 106 9.34 1.98 -1.12
N HIS A 107 8.72 2.84 -1.93
CA HIS A 107 9.39 3.78 -2.83
C HIS A 107 9.48 5.21 -2.28
N VAL A 108 8.86 5.47 -1.14
CA VAL A 108 8.90 6.77 -0.46
C VAL A 108 10.19 6.91 0.34
N PRO A 109 11.00 7.98 0.15
CA PRO A 109 12.17 8.26 0.98
C PRO A 109 11.81 8.33 2.48
N LYS A 110 12.72 7.87 3.35
CA LYS A 110 12.46 7.81 4.80
C LYS A 110 12.20 9.17 5.43
N ASP A 111 12.78 10.22 4.88
CA ASP A 111 12.57 11.60 5.34
C ASP A 111 11.23 12.19 4.88
N GLU A 112 10.66 11.70 3.77
CA GLU A 112 9.33 12.10 3.29
C GLU A 112 8.18 11.26 3.90
N MET A 113 8.47 10.05 4.39
CA MET A 113 7.46 9.13 4.93
C MET A 113 6.57 9.76 6.03
N PRO A 114 7.07 10.59 6.95
CA PRO A 114 6.22 11.23 7.96
C PRO A 114 5.13 12.13 7.37
N GLU A 115 5.41 12.83 6.26
CA GLU A 115 4.42 13.66 5.57
C GLU A 115 3.35 12.78 4.93
N ILE A 116 3.74 11.71 4.24
CA ILE A 116 2.79 10.76 3.63
C ILE A 116 1.91 10.10 4.70
N LEU A 117 2.48 9.73 5.85
CA LEU A 117 1.68 9.23 6.98
C LEU A 117 0.70 10.27 7.53
N GLY A 118 1.04 11.57 7.49
CA GLY A 118 0.11 12.65 7.81
C GLY A 118 -1.09 12.66 6.87
N ARG A 119 -0.86 12.56 5.56
CA ARG A 119 -1.94 12.51 4.55
C ARG A 119 -2.81 11.25 4.67
N ILE A 120 -2.21 10.10 4.99
CA ILE A 120 -2.95 8.86 5.31
C ILE A 120 -3.83 9.06 6.54
N HIS A 121 -3.28 9.68 7.59
CA HIS A 121 -4.03 9.99 8.81
C HIS A 121 -5.23 10.90 8.51
N ASP A 122 -5.03 11.98 7.75
CA ASP A 122 -6.10 12.94 7.40
C ASP A 122 -7.18 12.28 6.54
N ALA A 123 -6.81 11.39 5.62
CA ALA A 123 -7.73 10.66 4.75
C ALA A 123 -8.60 9.63 5.47
N LEU A 124 -8.13 9.09 6.60
CA LEU A 124 -8.87 8.10 7.40
C LEU A 124 -9.98 8.76 8.23
N CYS A 125 -11.14 8.11 8.30
CA CYS A 125 -12.19 8.40 9.25
C CYS A 125 -11.74 8.16 10.70
N GLU A 126 -12.51 8.62 11.68
CA GLU A 126 -12.27 8.33 13.09
C GLU A 126 -12.25 6.81 13.33
N ASN A 127 -11.25 6.31 14.03
CA ASN A 127 -10.96 4.88 14.23
C ASN A 127 -10.60 4.08 12.97
N GLY A 128 -10.43 4.73 11.83
CA GLY A 128 -10.00 4.09 10.59
C GLY A 128 -8.66 3.37 10.73
N VAL A 129 -8.44 2.34 9.90
CA VAL A 129 -7.26 1.49 9.97
C VAL A 129 -6.39 1.63 8.74
N PHE A 130 -5.09 1.47 8.95
CA PHE A 130 -4.07 1.57 7.93
C PHE A 130 -3.20 0.31 7.93
N TYR A 131 -3.05 -0.27 6.74
CA TYR A 131 -2.11 -1.36 6.49
C TYR A 131 -1.01 -0.90 5.53
N MET A 132 0.22 -1.30 5.80
CA MET A 132 1.32 -1.18 4.85
C MET A 132 2.24 -2.38 4.89
N SER A 133 2.87 -2.69 3.74
CA SER A 133 3.96 -3.65 3.65
C SER A 133 5.17 -3.06 2.94
N VAL A 134 6.35 -3.35 3.48
CA VAL A 134 7.65 -2.92 2.95
C VAL A 134 8.65 -4.08 2.99
N LYS A 135 9.72 -4.00 2.21
CA LYS A 135 10.78 -5.02 2.27
C LYS A 135 11.55 -4.94 3.58
N LYS A 136 11.88 -6.11 4.13
CA LYS A 136 12.74 -6.22 5.31
C LYS A 136 14.18 -5.85 4.99
N GLY A 137 14.75 -4.97 5.77
CA GLY A 137 16.14 -4.54 5.67
C GLY A 137 16.40 -3.17 6.27
N ASP A 138 17.54 -2.60 5.95
CA ASP A 138 17.96 -1.26 6.35
C ASP A 138 18.39 -0.39 5.14
N PHE A 139 18.28 -0.94 3.93
CA PHE A 139 18.68 -0.29 2.70
C PHE A 139 17.79 0.90 2.37
N GLU A 140 18.41 1.96 1.86
CA GLU A 140 17.74 3.09 1.24
C GLU A 140 18.52 3.54 0.02
N GLY A 141 17.85 3.65 -1.13
CA GLY A 141 18.48 4.06 -2.39
C GLY A 141 17.93 3.32 -3.61
N PHE A 142 18.67 3.41 -4.70
CA PHE A 142 18.29 2.78 -5.97
C PHE A 142 18.72 1.31 -6.05
N ARG A 143 17.76 0.43 -6.41
CA ARG A 143 18.00 -0.93 -6.90
C ARG A 143 17.58 -0.99 -8.36
N GLY A 144 18.55 -1.01 -9.26
CA GLY A 144 18.29 -0.82 -10.67
C GLY A 144 17.70 0.56 -10.96
N GLU A 145 16.52 0.60 -11.57
CA GLU A 145 15.85 1.85 -11.96
C GLU A 145 14.84 2.36 -10.90
N ARG A 146 14.62 1.64 -9.77
CA ARG A 146 13.67 2.02 -8.72
C ARG A 146 14.35 2.39 -7.42
N TYR A 147 13.83 3.41 -6.75
CA TYR A 147 14.21 3.75 -5.39
C TYR A 147 13.50 2.83 -4.39
N PHE A 148 14.20 2.39 -3.34
CA PHE A 148 13.65 1.53 -2.30
C PHE A 148 14.06 1.99 -0.92
N CYS A 149 13.12 1.89 0.02
CA CYS A 149 13.34 2.06 1.45
C CYS A 149 12.92 0.79 2.16
N ASP A 150 13.90 0.04 2.66
CA ASP A 150 13.65 -1.13 3.48
C ASP A 150 13.55 -0.73 4.96
N TYR A 151 12.81 -1.52 5.71
CA TYR A 151 12.66 -1.35 7.15
C TYR A 151 12.77 -2.69 7.87
N THR A 152 13.39 -2.69 9.06
CA THR A 152 13.19 -3.76 10.04
C THR A 152 11.87 -3.53 10.78
N ARG A 153 11.38 -4.54 11.51
CA ARG A 153 10.19 -4.37 12.38
C ARG A 153 10.38 -3.21 13.37
N GLU A 154 11.58 -3.10 13.94
CA GLU A 154 11.93 -2.09 14.94
C GLU A 154 11.97 -0.69 14.33
N SER A 155 12.62 -0.55 13.16
CA SER A 155 12.74 0.76 12.49
C SER A 155 11.40 1.25 11.95
N LEU A 156 10.55 0.34 11.43
CA LEU A 156 9.19 0.68 10.98
C LEU A 156 8.32 1.14 12.15
N LYS A 157 8.32 0.38 13.26
CA LYS A 157 7.62 0.78 14.49
C LYS A 157 8.09 2.13 15.02
N ALA A 158 9.40 2.34 15.07
CA ALA A 158 9.98 3.58 15.57
C ALA A 158 9.59 4.78 14.68
N MET A 159 9.56 4.59 13.37
CA MET A 159 9.17 5.61 12.40
C MET A 159 7.68 6.00 12.58
N VAL A 160 6.76 5.02 12.59
CA VAL A 160 5.32 5.28 12.78
C VAL A 160 5.04 5.90 14.15
N ASN A 161 5.61 5.36 15.24
CA ASN A 161 5.42 5.91 16.58
C ASN A 161 5.92 7.35 16.73
N ARG A 162 6.97 7.74 16.00
CA ARG A 162 7.53 9.10 16.04
C ARG A 162 6.56 10.14 15.50
N THR A 163 5.68 9.78 14.58
CA THR A 163 4.64 10.69 14.07
C THR A 163 3.59 11.00 15.12
N GLY A 164 3.32 10.06 16.05
CA GLY A 164 2.26 10.18 17.04
C GLY A 164 0.84 10.02 16.47
N LEU A 165 0.71 9.73 15.18
CA LEU A 165 -0.57 9.73 14.44
C LEU A 165 -1.36 8.42 14.56
N PHE A 166 -0.67 7.31 14.90
CA PHE A 166 -1.26 5.96 14.86
C PHE A 166 -0.99 5.17 16.13
N ASP A 167 -1.94 4.32 16.50
CA ASP A 167 -1.77 3.22 17.44
C ASP A 167 -1.49 1.94 16.64
N ILE A 168 -0.27 1.39 16.80
CA ILE A 168 0.14 0.17 16.10
C ILE A 168 -0.59 -1.03 16.71
N LEU A 169 -1.39 -1.73 15.91
CA LEU A 169 -2.14 -2.92 16.30
C LEU A 169 -1.26 -4.17 16.17
N LYS A 170 -0.55 -4.31 15.03
CA LYS A 170 0.25 -5.49 14.73
C LYS A 170 1.45 -5.13 13.84
N VAL A 171 2.59 -5.80 14.06
CA VAL A 171 3.72 -5.81 13.11
C VAL A 171 4.26 -7.23 13.02
N TRP A 172 4.33 -7.77 11.79
CA TRP A 172 4.78 -9.14 11.52
C TRP A 172 5.56 -9.25 10.23
N GLU A 173 6.14 -10.41 9.99
CA GLU A 173 6.92 -10.70 8.78
C GLU A 173 6.30 -11.88 8.05
N ASN A 174 6.42 -11.89 6.72
CA ASN A 174 6.12 -13.03 5.86
C ASN A 174 7.13 -13.11 4.72
N ASP A 175 7.24 -14.30 4.14
CA ASP A 175 8.03 -14.51 2.93
C ASP A 175 7.31 -13.93 1.71
N ASP A 176 8.08 -13.63 0.64
CA ASP A 176 7.49 -13.15 -0.61
C ASP A 176 6.60 -14.25 -1.23
N MET A 177 5.38 -13.91 -1.55
CA MET A 177 4.40 -14.85 -2.09
C MET A 177 4.64 -15.19 -3.58
N ARG A 178 5.55 -14.46 -4.24
CA ARG A 178 5.93 -14.74 -5.64
C ARG A 178 6.87 -15.95 -5.70
N SER A 179 6.60 -16.85 -6.63
CA SER A 179 7.49 -17.97 -6.90
C SER A 179 8.89 -17.48 -7.31
N GLY A 180 9.93 -18.08 -6.70
CA GLY A 180 11.32 -17.75 -7.02
C GLY A 180 11.91 -16.53 -6.28
N GLN A 181 11.19 -15.94 -5.31
CA GLN A 181 11.63 -14.81 -4.48
C GLN A 181 11.86 -15.23 -3.01
N ALA A 182 12.24 -16.48 -2.77
CA ALA A 182 12.35 -17.07 -1.43
C ALA A 182 13.28 -16.32 -0.44
N ASP A 183 14.18 -15.46 -0.95
CA ASP A 183 15.09 -14.67 -0.10
C ASP A 183 14.50 -13.28 0.27
N THR A 184 13.32 -12.93 -0.22
CA THR A 184 12.68 -11.64 0.10
C THR A 184 11.68 -11.82 1.23
N VAL A 185 11.92 -11.12 2.34
CA VAL A 185 11.01 -11.06 3.49
C VAL A 185 10.33 -9.70 3.50
N TRP A 186 9.04 -9.69 3.81
CA TRP A 186 8.24 -8.49 3.97
C TRP A 186 7.99 -8.19 5.44
N VAL A 187 7.94 -6.91 5.77
CA VAL A 187 7.49 -6.40 7.07
C VAL A 187 6.14 -5.74 6.86
N ASN A 188 5.14 -6.21 7.59
CA ASN A 188 3.78 -5.72 7.55
C ASN A 188 3.49 -4.92 8.82
N LEU A 189 2.69 -3.88 8.69
CA LEU A 189 2.20 -3.07 9.79
C LEU A 189 0.71 -2.82 9.63
N LEU A 190 -0.03 -3.03 10.69
CA LEU A 190 -1.44 -2.66 10.83
C LEU A 190 -1.55 -1.67 11.98
N ALA A 191 -2.19 -0.54 11.74
CA ALA A 191 -2.32 0.53 12.71
C ALA A 191 -3.71 1.20 12.63
N ARG A 192 -4.11 1.88 13.68
CA ARG A 192 -5.37 2.63 13.78
C ARG A 192 -5.09 4.11 13.93
N LYS A 193 -5.90 4.94 13.25
CA LYS A 193 -5.88 6.40 13.42
C LYS A 193 -6.02 6.75 14.89
N ARG A 194 -5.10 7.55 15.41
CA ARG A 194 -5.18 8.14 16.75
C ARG A 194 -6.01 9.42 16.69
N GLN A 195 -6.82 9.65 17.68
CA GLN A 195 -7.59 10.90 17.84
C GLN A 195 -6.70 12.09 18.18
#